data_686810decd170a6b8a3c508016fc6126
#
_entry.id   686810decd170a6b8a3c508016fc6126
#
_cell.length_a   1.000
_cell.length_b   1.000
_cell.length_c   1.000
_cell.angle_alpha   90.00
_cell.angle_beta   90.00
_cell.angle_gamma   90.00
#
_symmetry.space_group_name_H-M   'P 1'
#
loop_
_entity.id
_entity.type
_entity.pdbx_description
1 polymer ?
#
loop_
_entity_poly.entity_id
_entity_poly.type
_entity_poly.pdbx_seq_one_letter_code
_entity_poly.pdbx_strand_id
1 'polypeptide(L)'
;MTYTNSSLVSYTKLSPFHSGRRTHAIDTVTVHCTAVHVTVEELGGIFCRPGRNASSNYGIGDDGRIGLYVDEANRSWCSSSASNDQRAITIEVSSDHEHPYAVTQAAYRSLIVLLADICRRNGIERLVWSDVKADRINHRGGCNMTVHRDFANKACPGQYLYDRHGDIAREVNYILADTEDNMTQEQFNGMMQVYLDGLKKQPAQPYAADALAWAAKNGIMVGDGNGNQQPMMFMAREDAVLIEQRAMKKMADAIREAFKKLGV
;
A
#
# COMPACT_ATOMS: atom_id res chain seq x y z
N MET A 1 -9.04 5.15 -29.30
CA MET A 1 -8.99 4.39 -28.04
C MET A 1 -10.12 4.88 -27.15
N THR A 2 -10.91 3.96 -26.64
CA THR A 2 -11.94 4.26 -25.63
C THR A 2 -11.29 4.04 -24.27
N TYR A 3 -11.22 5.08 -23.44
CA TYR A 3 -10.74 4.98 -22.07
C TYR A 3 -11.95 4.83 -21.14
N THR A 4 -11.81 4.00 -20.12
CA THR A 4 -12.83 3.81 -19.09
C THR A 4 -12.19 3.96 -17.72
N ASN A 5 -12.87 4.65 -16.80
CA ASN A 5 -12.43 4.72 -15.42
C ASN A 5 -12.68 3.40 -14.70
N SER A 6 -11.94 3.16 -13.62
CA SER A 6 -12.11 1.98 -12.78
C SER A 6 -13.48 1.94 -12.10
N SER A 7 -14.12 0.78 -12.11
CA SER A 7 -15.37 0.53 -11.36
C SER A 7 -15.15 0.40 -9.85
N LEU A 8 -13.91 0.33 -9.40
CA LEU A 8 -13.52 0.27 -7.99
C LEU A 8 -13.59 1.62 -7.27
N VAL A 9 -13.86 2.70 -8.03
CA VAL A 9 -13.98 4.05 -7.49
C VAL A 9 -15.21 4.17 -6.59
N SER A 10 -14.98 4.61 -5.35
CA SER A 10 -16.03 4.88 -4.36
C SER A 10 -16.32 6.37 -4.17
N TYR A 11 -15.46 7.23 -4.70
CA TYR A 11 -15.59 8.69 -4.61
C TYR A 11 -15.07 9.36 -5.88
N THR A 12 -15.78 10.38 -6.36
CA THR A 12 -15.36 11.16 -7.54
C THR A 12 -15.45 12.65 -7.26
N LYS A 13 -14.33 13.35 -7.50
CA LYS A 13 -14.28 14.82 -7.47
C LYS A 13 -13.24 15.28 -8.48
N LEU A 14 -13.69 15.58 -9.70
CA LEU A 14 -12.80 15.92 -10.80
C LEU A 14 -12.09 17.26 -10.56
N SER A 15 -10.77 17.21 -10.67
CA SER A 15 -9.89 18.37 -10.60
C SER A 15 -9.90 19.15 -11.91
N PRO A 16 -9.88 20.50 -11.87
CA PRO A 16 -9.70 21.31 -13.07
C PRO A 16 -8.24 21.30 -13.59
N PHE A 17 -7.30 20.75 -12.82
CA PHE A 17 -5.87 20.76 -13.14
C PHE A 17 -5.46 19.53 -13.94
N HIS A 18 -5.76 19.54 -15.23
CA HIS A 18 -5.36 18.49 -16.19
C HIS A 18 -5.16 19.11 -17.59
N SER A 19 -4.48 18.39 -18.47
CA SER A 19 -4.17 18.90 -19.82
C SER A 19 -5.17 18.44 -20.90
N GLY A 20 -6.33 17.97 -20.51
CA GLY A 20 -7.29 17.39 -21.45
C GLY A 20 -6.84 16.02 -21.95
N ARG A 21 -7.36 15.63 -23.10
CA ARG A 21 -7.23 14.28 -23.64
C ARG A 21 -5.77 13.88 -23.84
N ARG A 22 -5.44 12.64 -23.44
CA ARG A 22 -4.13 12.04 -23.67
C ARG A 22 -3.81 11.93 -25.17
N THR A 23 -2.55 12.15 -25.50
CA THR A 23 -1.99 11.98 -26.84
C THR A 23 -1.26 10.64 -27.02
N HIS A 24 -1.14 9.86 -25.96
CA HIS A 24 -0.49 8.55 -25.95
C HIS A 24 -1.40 7.51 -25.29
N ALA A 25 -1.28 6.24 -25.70
CA ALA A 25 -1.94 5.13 -25.02
C ALA A 25 -1.46 5.00 -23.58
N ILE A 26 -2.32 4.50 -22.70
CA ILE A 26 -1.93 4.17 -21.34
C ILE A 26 -1.16 2.84 -21.38
N ASP A 27 0.12 2.90 -21.04
CA ASP A 27 1.04 1.77 -21.01
C ASP A 27 1.96 1.79 -19.77
N THR A 28 1.75 2.75 -18.90
CA THR A 28 2.61 3.02 -17.74
C THR A 28 1.75 3.32 -16.51
N VAL A 29 2.25 3.00 -15.33
CA VAL A 29 1.68 3.43 -14.05
C VAL A 29 2.73 4.19 -13.24
N THR A 30 2.30 5.23 -12.52
CA THR A 30 3.16 6.00 -11.63
C THR A 30 2.53 6.09 -10.25
N VAL A 31 3.15 5.43 -9.29
CA VAL A 31 2.69 5.43 -7.90
C VAL A 31 3.36 6.55 -7.13
N HIS A 32 2.56 7.33 -6.39
CA HIS A 32 2.97 8.43 -5.53
C HIS A 32 2.55 8.18 -4.08
N CYS A 33 3.09 8.95 -3.15
CA CYS A 33 2.60 9.06 -1.78
C CYS A 33 2.25 10.51 -1.45
N THR A 34 1.22 10.69 -0.65
CA THR A 34 0.72 12.01 -0.26
C THR A 34 1.60 12.72 0.76
N ALA A 35 2.43 11.97 1.49
CA ALA A 35 3.21 12.44 2.65
C ALA A 35 2.33 13.09 3.74
N VAL A 36 1.10 12.65 3.84
CA VAL A 36 0.12 13.02 4.86
C VAL A 36 -1.03 12.01 4.84
N HIS A 37 -1.59 11.68 6.00
CA HIS A 37 -2.79 10.88 6.09
C HIS A 37 -4.00 11.65 5.55
N VAL A 38 -4.71 11.08 4.58
CA VAL A 38 -5.88 11.69 3.96
C VAL A 38 -6.96 10.68 3.63
N THR A 39 -8.20 11.13 3.69
CA THR A 39 -9.34 10.48 3.08
C THR A 39 -9.41 10.82 1.58
N VAL A 40 -10.20 10.08 0.82
CA VAL A 40 -10.43 10.39 -0.61
C VAL A 40 -11.11 11.75 -0.80
N GLU A 41 -11.95 12.18 0.16
CA GLU A 41 -12.63 13.49 0.15
C GLU A 41 -11.63 14.65 0.35
N GLU A 42 -10.73 14.50 1.31
CA GLU A 42 -9.68 15.49 1.60
C GLU A 42 -8.73 15.63 0.42
N LEU A 43 -8.30 14.50 -0.16
CA LEU A 43 -7.43 14.49 -1.34
C LEU A 43 -8.11 15.17 -2.54
N GLY A 44 -9.41 14.89 -2.77
CA GLY A 44 -10.22 15.59 -3.77
C GLY A 44 -10.33 17.11 -3.50
N GLY A 45 -10.43 17.50 -2.23
CA GLY A 45 -10.37 18.89 -1.81
C GLY A 45 -9.02 19.54 -2.13
N ILE A 46 -7.93 18.83 -1.90
CA ILE A 46 -6.56 19.29 -2.22
C ILE A 46 -6.41 19.51 -3.72
N PHE A 47 -6.84 18.57 -4.56
CA PHE A 47 -6.71 18.69 -6.02
C PHE A 47 -7.67 19.67 -6.67
N CYS A 48 -8.71 20.13 -5.97
CA CYS A 48 -9.62 21.16 -6.46
C CYS A 48 -9.31 22.56 -5.88
N ARG A 49 -8.33 22.70 -4.99
CA ARG A 49 -7.97 23.98 -4.37
C ARG A 49 -7.42 24.96 -5.43
N PRO A 50 -7.92 26.19 -5.52
CA PRO A 50 -7.38 27.20 -6.42
C PRO A 50 -5.85 27.34 -6.27
N GLY A 51 -5.13 27.36 -7.39
CA GLY A 51 -3.68 27.50 -7.40
C GLY A 51 -2.90 26.21 -7.05
N ARG A 52 -3.55 25.07 -6.86
CA ARG A 52 -2.87 23.78 -6.58
C ARG A 52 -1.91 23.37 -7.70
N ASN A 53 -2.32 23.53 -8.96
CA ASN A 53 -1.54 23.21 -10.16
C ASN A 53 -0.93 21.79 -10.14
N ALA A 54 -1.63 20.85 -9.54
CA ALA A 54 -1.27 19.44 -9.50
C ALA A 54 -2.54 18.59 -9.38
N SER A 55 -2.48 17.37 -9.89
CA SER A 55 -3.58 16.39 -9.82
C SER A 55 -3.04 14.99 -10.02
N SER A 56 -3.88 13.99 -9.71
CA SER A 56 -3.64 12.58 -10.00
C SER A 56 -4.88 11.99 -10.67
N ASN A 57 -4.73 10.90 -11.42
CA ASN A 57 -5.92 10.19 -11.92
C ASN A 57 -6.69 9.60 -10.75
N TYR A 58 -6.02 8.85 -9.90
CA TYR A 58 -6.62 8.22 -8.73
C TYR A 58 -5.91 8.63 -7.44
N GLY A 59 -6.58 8.40 -6.33
CA GLY A 59 -5.98 8.42 -5.02
C GLY A 59 -6.60 7.36 -4.13
N ILE A 60 -5.86 6.92 -3.13
CA ILE A 60 -6.27 5.90 -2.19
C ILE A 60 -6.15 6.46 -0.78
N GLY A 61 -7.25 6.49 -0.05
CA GLY A 61 -7.30 6.92 1.35
C GLY A 61 -6.72 5.87 2.31
N ASP A 62 -6.52 6.25 3.56
CA ASP A 62 -6.02 5.35 4.61
C ASP A 62 -6.88 4.12 4.82
N ASP A 63 -8.18 4.25 4.61
CA ASP A 63 -9.18 3.19 4.71
C ASP A 63 -9.23 2.26 3.48
N GLY A 64 -8.42 2.55 2.45
CA GLY A 64 -8.36 1.82 1.21
C GLY A 64 -9.44 2.20 0.20
N ARG A 65 -10.30 3.19 0.47
CA ARG A 65 -11.23 3.71 -0.55
C ARG A 65 -10.46 4.35 -1.70
N ILE A 66 -11.03 4.24 -2.91
CA ILE A 66 -10.43 4.74 -4.14
C ILE A 66 -11.22 5.95 -4.63
N GLY A 67 -10.52 7.06 -4.85
CA GLY A 67 -11.04 8.30 -5.42
C GLY A 67 -10.58 8.50 -6.86
N LEU A 68 -11.46 9.11 -7.70
CA LEU A 68 -11.15 9.56 -9.05
C LEU A 68 -11.08 11.09 -9.08
N TYR A 69 -9.97 11.63 -9.58
CA TYR A 69 -9.73 13.08 -9.64
C TYR A 69 -9.43 13.61 -11.04
N VAL A 70 -8.93 12.76 -11.95
CA VAL A 70 -8.79 13.06 -13.37
C VAL A 70 -9.16 11.78 -14.14
N ASP A 71 -10.09 11.91 -15.07
CA ASP A 71 -10.48 10.78 -15.92
C ASP A 71 -9.25 10.16 -16.59
N GLU A 72 -9.24 8.84 -16.75
CA GLU A 72 -8.14 8.15 -17.44
C GLU A 72 -7.92 8.66 -18.87
N ALA A 73 -8.96 9.13 -19.53
CA ALA A 73 -8.87 9.77 -20.84
C ALA A 73 -8.01 11.03 -20.85
N ASN A 74 -7.77 11.65 -19.70
CA ASN A 74 -7.08 12.92 -19.55
C ASN A 74 -5.71 12.75 -18.88
N ARG A 75 -4.77 13.63 -19.25
CA ARG A 75 -3.45 13.70 -18.65
C ARG A 75 -3.50 14.48 -17.32
N SER A 76 -3.22 13.84 -16.19
CA SER A 76 -3.03 14.48 -14.91
C SER A 76 -1.73 15.32 -14.86
N TRP A 77 -1.54 16.11 -13.80
CA TRP A 77 -0.33 16.87 -13.52
C TRP A 77 0.31 16.33 -12.23
N CYS A 78 1.01 15.21 -12.31
CA CYS A 78 1.45 14.47 -11.12
C CYS A 78 2.97 14.28 -11.02
N SER A 79 3.60 13.74 -12.04
CA SER A 79 4.98 13.27 -11.96
C SER A 79 6.06 14.35 -12.22
N SER A 80 5.68 15.57 -12.51
CA SER A 80 6.57 16.64 -13.02
C SER A 80 7.14 16.34 -14.42
N SER A 81 6.60 15.36 -15.13
CA SER A 81 6.98 15.00 -16.50
C SER A 81 5.73 14.86 -17.37
N ALA A 82 5.55 15.82 -18.29
CA ALA A 82 4.42 15.78 -19.20
C ALA A 82 4.41 14.53 -20.10
N SER A 83 5.58 14.07 -20.53
CA SER A 83 5.72 12.86 -21.35
C SER A 83 5.34 11.60 -20.57
N ASN A 84 5.76 11.48 -19.30
CA ASN A 84 5.34 10.38 -18.45
C ASN A 84 3.85 10.42 -18.19
N ASP A 85 3.30 11.57 -17.79
CA ASP A 85 1.88 11.70 -17.45
C ASP A 85 0.94 11.49 -18.64
N GLN A 86 1.43 11.63 -19.88
CA GLN A 86 0.69 11.25 -21.09
C GLN A 86 0.50 9.73 -21.22
N ARG A 87 1.46 8.95 -20.72
CA ARG A 87 1.47 7.49 -20.80
C ARG A 87 0.93 6.83 -19.54
N ALA A 88 1.14 7.49 -18.40
CA ALA A 88 0.91 6.88 -17.10
C ALA A 88 -0.47 7.17 -16.53
N ILE A 89 -1.07 6.17 -15.90
CA ILE A 89 -2.05 6.41 -14.85
C ILE A 89 -1.28 6.72 -13.56
N THR A 90 -1.59 7.86 -12.96
CA THR A 90 -0.97 8.33 -11.72
C THR A 90 -1.88 8.03 -10.53
N ILE A 91 -1.30 7.58 -9.43
CA ILE A 91 -2.03 7.17 -8.23
C ILE A 91 -1.34 7.76 -7.00
N GLU A 92 -2.04 8.58 -6.24
CA GLU A 92 -1.57 9.06 -4.93
C GLU A 92 -2.08 8.14 -3.83
N VAL A 93 -1.19 7.62 -2.99
CA VAL A 93 -1.54 6.75 -1.87
C VAL A 93 -1.34 7.50 -0.56
N SER A 94 -2.36 7.53 0.28
CA SER A 94 -2.26 8.11 1.63
C SER A 94 -1.14 7.45 2.41
N SER A 95 -0.30 8.26 3.08
CA SER A 95 0.91 7.78 3.75
C SER A 95 1.27 8.62 4.96
N ASP A 96 2.14 8.08 5.80
CA ASP A 96 2.79 8.85 6.85
C ASP A 96 3.47 10.11 6.28
N HIS A 97 3.63 11.13 7.12
CA HIS A 97 4.27 12.39 6.74
C HIS A 97 5.79 12.35 6.86
N GLU A 98 6.34 11.35 7.57
CA GLU A 98 7.77 11.15 7.80
C GLU A 98 8.30 9.90 7.10
N HIS A 99 9.62 9.88 6.90
CA HIS A 99 10.33 8.69 6.41
C HIS A 99 10.01 7.47 7.29
N PRO A 100 9.67 6.31 6.72
CA PRO A 100 9.75 5.92 5.30
C PRO A 100 8.49 6.25 4.47
N TYR A 101 7.54 7.05 4.97
CA TYR A 101 6.25 7.36 4.33
C TYR A 101 5.40 6.10 4.14
N ALA A 102 5.22 5.37 5.23
CA ALA A 102 4.48 4.11 5.21
C ALA A 102 3.01 4.34 4.84
N VAL A 103 2.42 3.37 4.17
CA VAL A 103 1.00 3.35 3.84
C VAL A 103 0.28 2.29 4.67
N THR A 104 -1.02 2.46 4.90
CA THR A 104 -1.80 1.44 5.60
C THR A 104 -1.90 0.16 4.77
N GLN A 105 -2.15 -0.96 5.44
CA GLN A 105 -2.38 -2.24 4.77
C GLN A 105 -3.62 -2.20 3.87
N ALA A 106 -4.65 -1.44 4.27
CA ALA A 106 -5.86 -1.25 3.46
C ALA A 106 -5.53 -0.51 2.15
N ALA A 107 -4.78 0.60 2.24
CA ALA A 107 -4.36 1.37 1.08
C ALA A 107 -3.44 0.55 0.15
N TYR A 108 -2.52 -0.23 0.71
CA TYR A 108 -1.62 -1.10 -0.07
C TYR A 108 -2.41 -2.16 -0.87
N ARG A 109 -3.38 -2.84 -0.23
CA ARG A 109 -4.22 -3.84 -0.92
C ARG A 109 -5.04 -3.20 -2.05
N SER A 110 -5.64 -2.05 -1.79
CA SER A 110 -6.40 -1.32 -2.81
C SER A 110 -5.51 -0.87 -3.96
N LEU A 111 -4.25 -0.50 -3.70
CA LEU A 111 -3.27 -0.19 -4.75
C LEU A 111 -3.03 -1.39 -5.67
N ILE A 112 -2.82 -2.59 -5.13
CA ILE A 112 -2.61 -3.81 -5.92
C ILE A 112 -3.83 -4.11 -6.81
N VAL A 113 -5.03 -4.07 -6.23
CA VAL A 113 -6.27 -4.35 -6.98
C VAL A 113 -6.54 -3.29 -8.06
N LEU A 114 -6.33 -2.01 -7.73
CA LEU A 114 -6.50 -0.91 -8.70
C LEU A 114 -5.50 -1.02 -9.85
N LEU A 115 -4.23 -1.34 -9.57
CA LEU A 115 -3.22 -1.53 -10.62
C LEU A 115 -3.56 -2.69 -11.54
N ALA A 116 -4.04 -3.81 -11.01
CA ALA A 116 -4.49 -4.94 -11.81
C ALA A 116 -5.69 -4.57 -12.71
N ASP A 117 -6.67 -3.83 -12.18
CA ASP A 117 -7.80 -3.34 -12.94
C ASP A 117 -7.37 -2.37 -14.06
N ILE A 118 -6.47 -1.42 -13.77
CA ILE A 118 -5.90 -0.51 -14.77
C ILE A 118 -5.19 -1.31 -15.88
N CYS A 119 -4.38 -2.29 -15.52
CA CYS A 119 -3.65 -3.12 -16.48
C CYS A 119 -4.63 -3.86 -17.41
N ARG A 120 -5.63 -4.54 -16.87
CA ARG A 120 -6.64 -5.28 -17.66
C ARG A 120 -7.39 -4.37 -18.62
N ARG A 121 -7.86 -3.20 -18.17
CA ARG A 121 -8.63 -2.27 -19.00
C ARG A 121 -7.81 -1.61 -20.09
N ASN A 122 -6.51 -1.46 -19.90
CA ASN A 122 -5.61 -0.79 -20.84
C ASN A 122 -4.72 -1.75 -21.64
N GLY A 123 -4.90 -3.07 -21.51
CA GLY A 123 -4.14 -4.06 -22.25
C GLY A 123 -2.66 -4.15 -21.81
N ILE A 124 -2.35 -3.79 -20.57
CA ILE A 124 -1.02 -3.98 -19.98
C ILE A 124 -0.94 -5.41 -19.47
N GLU A 125 -0.21 -6.27 -20.19
CA GLU A 125 -0.13 -7.70 -19.88
C GLU A 125 0.60 -7.98 -18.57
N ARG A 126 1.58 -7.12 -18.20
CA ARG A 126 2.37 -7.24 -16.98
C ARG A 126 2.98 -5.92 -16.56
N LEU A 127 3.19 -5.75 -15.27
CA LEU A 127 4.02 -4.68 -14.74
C LEU A 127 5.48 -5.12 -14.64
N VAL A 128 6.39 -4.21 -15.02
CA VAL A 128 7.84 -4.44 -14.98
C VAL A 128 8.50 -3.27 -14.26
N TRP A 129 9.16 -3.58 -13.16
CA TRP A 129 10.00 -2.65 -12.40
C TRP A 129 11.47 -2.92 -12.66
N SER A 130 12.30 -1.88 -12.64
CA SER A 130 13.75 -1.95 -12.60
C SER A 130 14.28 -1.03 -11.50
N ASP A 131 15.29 -1.46 -10.77
CA ASP A 131 15.99 -0.61 -9.79
C ASP A 131 16.82 0.49 -10.46
N VAL A 132 17.07 0.35 -11.76
CA VAL A 132 17.83 1.31 -12.55
C VAL A 132 16.90 2.41 -13.08
N LYS A 133 17.05 3.64 -12.59
CA LYS A 133 16.27 4.80 -12.99
C LYS A 133 16.24 5.01 -14.51
N ALA A 134 17.37 4.83 -15.20
CA ALA A 134 17.46 5.02 -16.65
C ALA A 134 16.58 4.02 -17.42
N ASP A 135 16.38 2.81 -16.91
CA ASP A 135 15.53 1.80 -17.54
C ASP A 135 14.07 2.19 -17.40
N ARG A 136 13.66 2.69 -16.23
CA ARG A 136 12.28 3.16 -15.99
C ARG A 136 11.91 4.34 -16.89
N ILE A 137 12.76 5.36 -16.95
CA ILE A 137 12.51 6.56 -17.76
C ILE A 137 12.47 6.24 -19.27
N ASN A 138 13.31 5.31 -19.73
CA ASN A 138 13.44 4.96 -21.14
C ASN A 138 12.67 3.69 -21.52
N HIS A 139 11.87 3.14 -20.61
CA HIS A 139 11.07 1.93 -20.81
C HIS A 139 11.89 0.71 -21.29
N ARG A 140 13.17 0.62 -20.88
CA ARG A 140 14.04 -0.49 -21.27
C ARG A 140 13.58 -1.78 -20.61
N GLY A 141 13.72 -2.90 -21.33
CA GLY A 141 13.29 -4.20 -20.83
C GLY A 141 11.78 -4.29 -20.56
N GLY A 142 10.98 -3.38 -21.15
CA GLY A 142 9.54 -3.33 -20.93
C GLY A 142 9.12 -2.64 -19.63
N CYS A 143 10.05 -1.92 -18.94
CA CYS A 143 9.70 -1.19 -17.72
C CYS A 143 8.53 -0.22 -17.98
N ASN A 144 7.49 -0.35 -17.19
CA ASN A 144 6.27 0.43 -17.27
C ASN A 144 5.76 0.91 -15.90
N MET A 145 6.62 0.83 -14.90
CA MET A 145 6.42 1.45 -13.60
C MET A 145 7.43 2.57 -13.42
N THR A 146 6.94 3.76 -13.11
CA THR A 146 7.76 4.95 -12.84
C THR A 146 7.39 5.58 -11.51
N VAL A 147 8.21 6.46 -11.00
CA VAL A 147 8.00 7.17 -9.74
C VAL A 147 8.35 8.65 -9.87
N HIS A 148 7.80 9.49 -9.01
CA HIS A 148 8.03 10.95 -9.07
C HIS A 148 9.52 11.32 -9.00
N ARG A 149 10.31 10.61 -8.16
CA ARG A 149 11.77 10.86 -8.04
C ARG A 149 12.55 10.54 -9.32
N ASP A 150 11.94 9.91 -10.30
CA ASP A 150 12.57 9.71 -11.61
C ASP A 150 12.65 11.01 -12.40
N PHE A 151 11.73 11.94 -12.17
CA PHE A 151 11.55 13.15 -12.95
C PHE A 151 11.83 14.45 -12.19
N ALA A 152 11.83 14.41 -10.86
CA ALA A 152 12.09 15.57 -10.01
C ALA A 152 12.84 15.15 -8.73
N ASN A 153 13.51 16.10 -8.09
CA ASN A 153 14.15 15.87 -6.78
C ASN A 153 13.07 15.83 -5.67
N LYS A 154 12.44 14.69 -5.49
CA LYS A 154 11.35 14.44 -4.53
C LYS A 154 11.57 13.15 -3.76
N ALA A 155 11.08 13.09 -2.51
CA ALA A 155 11.06 11.86 -1.73
C ALA A 155 10.00 10.86 -2.25
N CYS A 156 8.92 11.35 -2.88
CA CYS A 156 7.83 10.54 -3.44
C CYS A 156 8.36 9.45 -4.41
N PRO A 157 7.90 8.20 -4.28
CA PRO A 157 6.71 7.71 -3.57
C PRO A 157 6.97 7.35 -2.10
N GLY A 158 8.01 7.88 -1.47
CA GLY A 158 8.48 7.47 -0.16
C GLY A 158 9.31 6.17 -0.22
N GLN A 159 10.10 5.94 0.81
CA GLN A 159 10.99 4.76 0.81
C GLN A 159 10.17 3.46 0.95
N TYR A 160 9.08 3.52 1.72
CA TYR A 160 8.22 2.35 1.94
C TYR A 160 7.69 1.75 0.63
N LEU A 161 7.06 2.57 -0.23
CA LEU A 161 6.55 2.10 -1.52
C LEU A 161 7.68 1.86 -2.52
N TYR A 162 8.74 2.69 -2.50
CA TYR A 162 9.87 2.52 -3.42
C TYR A 162 10.51 1.15 -3.31
N ASP A 163 10.80 0.69 -2.09
CA ASP A 163 11.41 -0.62 -1.84
C ASP A 163 10.48 -1.80 -2.20
N ARG A 164 9.18 -1.53 -2.31
CA ARG A 164 8.16 -2.53 -2.62
C ARG A 164 7.70 -2.54 -4.08
N HIS A 165 8.23 -1.68 -4.95
CA HIS A 165 7.77 -1.66 -6.35
C HIS A 165 7.97 -2.99 -7.07
N GLY A 166 9.04 -3.73 -6.79
CA GLY A 166 9.23 -5.08 -7.30
C GLY A 166 8.19 -6.08 -6.78
N ASP A 167 7.81 -5.94 -5.51
CA ASP A 167 6.76 -6.77 -4.89
C ASP A 167 5.39 -6.40 -5.44
N ILE A 168 5.09 -5.10 -5.57
CA ILE A 168 3.86 -4.59 -6.20
C ILE A 168 3.73 -5.15 -7.62
N ALA A 169 4.78 -5.08 -8.44
CA ALA A 169 4.76 -5.66 -9.78
C ALA A 169 4.44 -7.16 -9.75
N ARG A 170 5.08 -7.90 -8.84
CA ARG A 170 4.86 -9.35 -8.71
C ARG A 170 3.44 -9.70 -8.29
N GLU A 171 2.89 -8.99 -7.29
CA GLU A 171 1.53 -9.20 -6.81
C GLU A 171 0.48 -8.87 -7.88
N VAL A 172 0.64 -7.75 -8.58
CA VAL A 172 -0.23 -7.37 -9.69
C VAL A 172 -0.15 -8.40 -10.83
N ASN A 173 1.06 -8.80 -11.22
CA ASN A 173 1.26 -9.79 -12.30
C ASN A 173 0.67 -11.15 -11.93
N TYR A 174 0.68 -11.52 -10.66
CA TYR A 174 0.00 -12.72 -10.20
C TYR A 174 -1.51 -12.64 -10.47
N ILE A 175 -2.15 -11.51 -10.14
CA ILE A 175 -3.57 -11.27 -10.43
C ILE A 175 -3.86 -11.23 -11.93
N LEU A 176 -2.93 -10.70 -12.75
CA LEU A 176 -3.09 -10.62 -14.20
C LEU A 176 -2.97 -11.99 -14.88
N ALA A 177 -2.09 -12.85 -14.37
CA ALA A 177 -1.92 -14.21 -14.87
C ALA A 177 -3.14 -15.10 -14.62
N ASP A 178 -3.96 -14.73 -13.64
CA ASP A 178 -5.19 -15.46 -13.28
C ASP A 178 -6.38 -15.00 -14.16
N THR A 179 -6.25 -15.23 -15.48
CA THR A 179 -7.25 -14.79 -16.47
C THR A 179 -8.38 -15.80 -16.74
N GLU A 180 -8.39 -16.93 -16.07
CA GLU A 180 -9.49 -17.89 -16.16
C GLU A 180 -10.14 -18.12 -14.79
N ASP A 181 -11.46 -18.17 -14.77
CA ASP A 181 -12.43 -18.18 -13.66
C ASP A 181 -12.24 -19.29 -12.59
N ASN A 182 -11.05 -19.86 -12.44
CA ASN A 182 -10.80 -20.92 -11.47
C ASN A 182 -9.43 -20.77 -10.81
N MET A 183 -9.34 -19.87 -9.82
CA MET A 183 -8.24 -19.98 -8.85
C MET A 183 -8.33 -21.34 -8.18
N THR A 184 -7.34 -22.21 -8.42
CA THR A 184 -7.29 -23.50 -7.75
C THR A 184 -7.05 -23.28 -6.24
N GLN A 185 -7.49 -24.23 -5.42
CA GLN A 185 -7.21 -24.17 -3.97
C GLN A 185 -5.70 -24.12 -3.70
N GLU A 186 -4.88 -24.73 -4.54
CA GLU A 186 -3.42 -24.71 -4.42
C GLU A 186 -2.85 -23.31 -4.71
N GLN A 187 -3.33 -22.63 -5.74
CA GLN A 187 -2.96 -21.24 -6.06
C GLN A 187 -3.37 -20.29 -4.92
N PHE A 188 -4.61 -20.41 -4.42
CA PHE A 188 -5.08 -19.66 -3.27
C PHE A 188 -4.20 -19.90 -2.03
N ASN A 189 -3.89 -21.15 -1.73
CA ASN A 189 -3.03 -21.50 -0.61
C ASN A 189 -1.63 -20.95 -0.78
N GLY A 190 -1.07 -20.99 -2.00
CA GLY A 190 0.22 -20.38 -2.32
C GLY A 190 0.24 -18.86 -2.08
N MET A 191 -0.78 -18.16 -2.54
CA MET A 191 -0.95 -16.71 -2.29
C MET A 191 -1.04 -16.41 -0.80
N MET A 192 -1.89 -17.14 -0.09
CA MET A 192 -2.05 -16.97 1.36
C MET A 192 -0.74 -17.22 2.10
N GLN A 193 0.04 -18.23 1.68
CA GLN A 193 1.33 -18.50 2.29
C GLN A 193 2.32 -17.34 2.08
N VAL A 194 2.45 -16.82 0.86
CA VAL A 194 3.30 -15.66 0.56
C VAL A 194 2.87 -14.44 1.37
N TYR A 195 1.57 -14.19 1.45
CA TYR A 195 1.01 -13.10 2.25
C TYR A 195 1.32 -13.25 3.74
N LEU A 196 1.09 -14.44 4.30
CA LEU A 196 1.37 -14.73 5.71
C LEU A 196 2.87 -14.63 6.02
N ASP A 197 3.74 -15.12 5.13
CA ASP A 197 5.20 -14.99 5.30
C ASP A 197 5.68 -13.54 5.21
N GLY A 198 4.98 -12.72 4.43
CA GLY A 198 5.17 -11.27 4.43
C GLY A 198 4.79 -10.63 5.77
N LEU A 199 3.63 -10.99 6.33
CA LEU A 199 3.20 -10.50 7.65
C LEU A 199 4.14 -10.89 8.79
N LYS A 200 4.69 -12.11 8.77
CA LYS A 200 5.66 -12.58 9.78
C LYS A 200 6.90 -11.71 9.88
N LYS A 201 7.31 -11.10 8.76
CA LYS A 201 8.51 -10.27 8.67
C LYS A 201 8.27 -8.81 8.99
N GLN A 202 7.01 -8.37 9.10
CA GLN A 202 6.70 -6.98 9.38
C GLN A 202 6.99 -6.63 10.84
N PRO A 203 7.66 -5.50 11.11
CA PRO A 203 7.87 -5.03 12.47
C PRO A 203 6.55 -4.58 13.10
N ALA A 204 6.55 -4.52 14.43
CA ALA A 204 5.44 -3.92 15.17
C ALA A 204 5.23 -2.46 14.76
N GLN A 205 3.98 -2.03 14.75
CA GLN A 205 3.69 -0.60 14.61
C GLN A 205 4.28 0.17 15.81
N PRO A 206 4.78 1.40 15.61
CA PRO A 206 5.44 2.17 16.66
C PRO A 206 4.63 2.26 17.96
N TYR A 207 3.31 2.47 17.86
CA TYR A 207 2.43 2.56 19.03
C TYR A 207 2.32 1.26 19.85
N ALA A 208 2.64 0.11 19.27
CA ALA A 208 2.54 -1.20 19.90
C ALA A 208 3.90 -1.76 20.34
N ALA A 209 5.01 -1.18 19.92
CA ALA A 209 6.34 -1.73 20.11
C ALA A 209 6.69 -1.95 21.58
N ASP A 210 6.44 -0.96 22.44
CA ASP A 210 6.74 -1.03 23.87
C ASP A 210 5.87 -2.08 24.57
N ALA A 211 4.58 -2.13 24.23
CA ALA A 211 3.64 -3.10 24.79
C ALA A 211 4.02 -4.54 24.43
N LEU A 212 4.43 -4.77 23.17
CA LEU A 212 4.88 -6.07 22.69
C LEU A 212 6.21 -6.49 23.34
N ALA A 213 7.17 -5.57 23.48
CA ALA A 213 8.43 -5.82 24.17
C ALA A 213 8.19 -6.18 25.64
N TRP A 214 7.28 -5.47 26.31
CA TRP A 214 6.88 -5.78 27.69
C TRP A 214 6.20 -7.15 27.79
N ALA A 215 5.27 -7.47 26.89
CA ALA A 215 4.55 -8.75 26.88
C ALA A 215 5.52 -9.93 26.63
N ALA A 216 6.49 -9.77 25.74
CA ALA A 216 7.53 -10.77 25.51
C ALA A 216 8.40 -11.00 26.75
N LYS A 217 8.93 -9.90 27.33
CA LYS A 217 9.77 -9.96 28.55
C LYS A 217 9.07 -10.66 29.69
N ASN A 218 7.75 -10.53 29.79
CA ASN A 218 6.96 -11.15 30.86
C ASN A 218 6.40 -12.54 30.45
N GLY A 219 6.74 -13.09 29.31
CA GLY A 219 6.30 -14.40 28.85
C GLY A 219 4.79 -14.48 28.57
N ILE A 220 4.14 -13.34 28.31
CA ILE A 220 2.72 -13.26 27.94
C ILE A 220 2.57 -13.57 26.45
N MET A 221 3.43 -13.00 25.61
CA MET A 221 3.56 -13.36 24.19
C MET A 221 4.92 -14.01 23.96
N VAL A 222 4.93 -15.20 23.39
CA VAL A 222 6.16 -15.98 23.15
C VAL A 222 6.53 -16.10 21.68
N GLY A 223 5.67 -15.63 20.77
CA GLY A 223 5.90 -15.69 19.31
C GLY A 223 5.92 -17.12 18.78
N ASP A 224 6.76 -17.34 17.76
CA ASP A 224 6.90 -18.61 17.04
C ASP A 224 7.87 -19.61 17.70
N GLY A 225 8.34 -19.34 18.91
CA GLY A 225 9.35 -20.15 19.62
C GLY A 225 10.79 -19.84 19.19
N ASN A 226 11.04 -19.11 18.13
CA ASN A 226 12.36 -18.70 17.64
C ASN A 226 12.70 -17.23 17.99
N GLY A 227 11.89 -16.62 18.84
CA GLY A 227 12.07 -15.23 19.26
C GLY A 227 11.37 -14.18 18.38
N ASN A 228 10.71 -14.59 17.30
CA ASN A 228 9.95 -13.67 16.46
C ASN A 228 8.51 -13.55 16.96
N GLN A 229 8.10 -12.37 17.35
CA GLN A 229 6.75 -12.14 17.87
C GLN A 229 5.66 -12.09 16.80
N GLN A 230 6.04 -11.91 15.55
CA GLN A 230 5.14 -11.85 14.40
C GLN A 230 3.92 -10.92 14.63
N PRO A 231 4.16 -9.65 14.98
CA PRO A 231 3.12 -8.75 15.51
C PRO A 231 1.99 -8.45 14.53
N MET A 232 2.21 -8.66 13.25
CA MET A 232 1.24 -8.40 12.19
C MET A 232 0.50 -9.67 11.73
N MET A 233 0.79 -10.83 12.33
CA MET A 233 0.07 -12.06 12.03
C MET A 233 -1.35 -12.05 12.61
N PHE A 234 -2.25 -12.75 11.95
CA PHE A 234 -3.57 -13.05 12.50
C PHE A 234 -3.42 -13.91 13.75
N MET A 235 -4.17 -13.55 14.78
CA MET A 235 -4.19 -14.29 16.03
C MET A 235 -5.35 -15.29 16.00
N ALA A 236 -5.06 -16.57 16.22
CA ALA A 236 -6.10 -17.56 16.44
C ALA A 236 -6.86 -17.29 17.76
N ARG A 237 -8.11 -17.70 17.85
CA ARG A 237 -8.91 -17.53 19.08
C ARG A 237 -8.26 -18.23 20.27
N GLU A 238 -7.67 -19.38 20.04
CA GLU A 238 -6.92 -20.14 21.07
C GLU A 238 -5.68 -19.39 21.56
N ASP A 239 -4.95 -18.72 20.66
CA ASP A 239 -3.81 -17.88 21.03
C ASP A 239 -4.24 -16.68 21.88
N ALA A 240 -5.36 -16.06 21.56
CA ALA A 240 -5.95 -14.97 22.36
C ALA A 240 -6.25 -15.43 23.79
N VAL A 241 -6.86 -16.59 23.96
CA VAL A 241 -7.18 -17.17 25.26
C VAL A 241 -5.91 -17.49 26.05
N LEU A 242 -4.87 -18.04 25.41
CA LEU A 242 -3.60 -18.33 26.05
C LEU A 242 -2.87 -17.05 26.50
N ILE A 243 -2.90 -15.99 25.69
CA ILE A 243 -2.33 -14.69 26.05
C ILE A 243 -3.05 -14.11 27.27
N GLU A 244 -4.38 -14.11 27.27
CA GLU A 244 -5.20 -13.63 28.38
C GLU A 244 -4.93 -14.43 29.66
N GLN A 245 -4.91 -15.76 29.59
CA GLN A 245 -4.60 -16.63 30.73
C GLN A 245 -3.22 -16.32 31.33
N ARG A 246 -2.20 -16.12 30.48
CA ARG A 246 -0.85 -15.79 30.94
C ARG A 246 -0.81 -14.40 31.62
N ALA A 247 -1.51 -13.42 31.05
CA ALA A 247 -1.62 -12.09 31.63
C ALA A 247 -2.30 -12.12 33.01
N MET A 248 -3.44 -12.83 33.13
CA MET A 248 -4.15 -13.00 34.40
C MET A 248 -3.29 -13.70 35.46
N LYS A 249 -2.57 -14.74 35.05
CA LYS A 249 -1.65 -15.44 35.97
C LYS A 249 -0.55 -14.51 36.49
N LYS A 250 0.07 -13.72 35.60
CA LYS A 250 1.10 -12.74 36.00
C LYS A 250 0.56 -11.70 36.95
N MET A 251 -0.65 -11.21 36.72
CA MET A 251 -1.32 -10.26 37.61
C MET A 251 -1.62 -10.88 38.98
N ALA A 252 -2.14 -12.11 39.02
CA ALA A 252 -2.40 -12.83 40.26
C ALA A 252 -1.11 -13.07 41.08
N ASP A 253 -0.02 -13.45 40.41
CA ASP A 253 1.28 -13.66 41.07
C ASP A 253 1.84 -12.33 41.62
N ALA A 254 1.73 -11.23 40.89
CA ALA A 254 2.15 -9.91 41.37
C ALA A 254 1.33 -9.44 42.56
N ILE A 255 0.03 -9.69 42.60
CA ILE A 255 -0.86 -9.39 43.72
C ILE A 255 -0.44 -10.23 44.96
N ARG A 256 -0.21 -11.53 44.81
CA ARG A 256 0.25 -12.41 45.91
C ARG A 256 1.58 -11.92 46.47
N GLU A 257 2.52 -11.54 45.64
CA GLU A 257 3.81 -11.01 46.10
C GLU A 257 3.68 -9.66 46.84
N ALA A 258 2.74 -8.81 46.37
CA ALA A 258 2.43 -7.57 47.09
C ALA A 258 1.84 -7.82 48.49
N PHE A 259 0.89 -8.76 48.63
CA PHE A 259 0.30 -9.15 49.90
C PHE A 259 1.36 -9.73 50.86
N LYS A 260 2.24 -10.61 50.38
CA LYS A 260 3.34 -11.14 51.19
C LYS A 260 4.26 -10.02 51.73
N LYS A 261 4.55 -8.99 50.92
CA LYS A 261 5.36 -7.85 51.36
C LYS A 261 4.65 -6.96 52.38
N LEU A 262 3.33 -6.97 52.41
CA LEU A 262 2.50 -6.23 53.36
C LEU A 262 2.24 -7.03 54.65
N GLY A 263 2.68 -8.30 54.73
CA GLY A 263 2.50 -9.13 55.90
C GLY A 263 1.07 -9.67 56.08
N VAL A 264 0.30 -9.75 55.01
CA VAL A 264 -1.10 -10.27 54.96
C VAL A 264 -1.12 -11.57 54.16
#